data_b5f4820d725d3f3002fca5ad44ad3cfa
#
_entry.id   b5f4820d725d3f3002fca5ad44ad3cfa
#
_cell.length_a   1.000
_cell.length_b   1.000
_cell.length_c   1.000
_cell.angle_alpha   90.00
_cell.angle_beta   90.00
_cell.angle_gamma   90.00
#
_symmetry.space_group_name_H-M   'P 1'
#
loop_
_entity.id
_entity.type
_entity.pdbx_description
1 polymer ?
#
loop_
_entity_poly.entity_id
_entity_poly.type
_entity_poly.pdbx_seq_one_letter_code
_entity_poly.pdbx_strand_id
1 'polypeptide(L)'
;MDTYDAMFSAGYILNERVARQIFDALGENGPLLAIMDRSGNCWASDPEAFDQMCPGDTVLQNLWVQVDDGLEPAVAQVGDKSVATAQLATEHTNCGYLVLILAHRDAQWTQATMNLAEALFSQIALVARLIETTSLLSDTQVRCYSAYGTSDAPAN
;
A
#
# COMPACT_ATOMS: atom_id res chain seq x y z
N MET A 1 -23.50 -11.45 2.40
CA MET A 1 -22.14 -11.08 1.97
C MET A 1 -21.27 -12.28 2.25
N ASP A 2 -20.82 -12.94 1.21
CA ASP A 2 -19.98 -14.13 1.37
C ASP A 2 -18.67 -13.74 2.06
N THR A 3 -18.23 -14.54 3.01
CA THR A 3 -16.95 -14.35 3.74
C THR A 3 -15.77 -14.24 2.78
N TYR A 4 -15.90 -14.83 1.60
CA TYR A 4 -14.91 -14.81 0.54
C TYR A 4 -14.74 -13.41 -0.08
N ASP A 5 -15.83 -12.69 -0.35
CA ASP A 5 -15.79 -11.33 -0.89
C ASP A 5 -15.19 -10.32 0.10
N ALA A 6 -15.39 -10.55 1.41
CA ALA A 6 -14.79 -9.70 2.44
C ALA A 6 -13.28 -9.85 2.55
N MET A 7 -12.73 -11.03 2.27
CA MET A 7 -11.29 -11.31 2.34
C MET A 7 -10.49 -10.65 1.22
N PHE A 8 -11.12 -10.44 0.07
CA PHE A 8 -10.53 -9.73 -1.06
C PHE A 8 -10.89 -8.23 -1.07
N SER A 9 -11.54 -7.75 -0.01
CA SER A 9 -11.80 -6.32 0.09
C SER A 9 -10.48 -5.56 0.33
N ALA A 10 -10.30 -4.46 -0.36
CA ALA A 10 -9.12 -3.61 -0.20
C ALA A 10 -8.89 -3.20 1.26
N GLY A 11 -9.96 -2.94 2.03
CA GLY A 11 -9.90 -2.58 3.43
C GLY A 11 -9.47 -3.70 4.39
N TYR A 12 -9.52 -4.97 3.95
CA TYR A 12 -8.99 -6.08 4.74
C TYR A 12 -7.46 -6.16 4.65
N ILE A 13 -6.93 -5.91 3.46
CA ILE A 13 -5.48 -5.96 3.19
C ILE A 13 -4.83 -4.66 3.63
N LEU A 14 -5.45 -3.54 3.31
CA LEU A 14 -4.94 -2.21 3.60
C LEU A 14 -5.88 -1.46 4.53
N ASN A 15 -5.42 -1.21 5.74
CA ASN A 15 -6.09 -0.43 6.76
C ASN A 15 -5.05 0.36 7.57
N GLU A 16 -5.49 1.19 8.50
CA GLU A 16 -4.60 2.02 9.32
C GLU A 16 -3.54 1.21 10.06
N ARG A 17 -3.90 0.05 10.60
CA ARG A 17 -2.96 -0.83 11.31
C ARG A 17 -1.83 -1.31 10.41
N VAL A 18 -2.16 -1.75 9.20
CA VAL A 18 -1.18 -2.22 8.22
C VAL A 18 -0.30 -1.06 7.75
N ALA A 19 -0.88 0.10 7.46
CA ALA A 19 -0.14 1.30 7.09
C ALA A 19 0.88 1.68 8.18
N ARG A 20 0.48 1.70 9.44
CA ARG A 20 1.39 1.97 10.57
C ARG A 20 2.51 0.95 10.69
N GLN A 21 2.22 -0.34 10.52
CA GLN A 21 3.25 -1.38 10.52
C GLN A 21 4.28 -1.18 9.39
N ILE A 22 3.85 -0.75 8.22
CA ILE A 22 4.74 -0.42 7.11
C ILE A 22 5.62 0.78 7.48
N PHE A 23 5.05 1.84 8.05
CA PHE A 23 5.81 3.02 8.46
C PHE A 23 6.81 2.72 9.58
N ASP A 24 6.42 1.93 10.56
CA ASP A 24 7.31 1.50 11.65
C ASP A 24 8.51 0.71 11.12
N ALA A 25 8.30 -0.10 10.08
CA ALA A 25 9.37 -0.85 9.44
C ALA A 25 10.38 0.04 8.67
N LEU A 26 9.97 1.24 8.24
CA LEU A 26 10.85 2.20 7.58
C LEU A 26 11.77 2.97 8.55
N GLY A 27 11.44 2.96 9.85
CA GLY A 27 12.18 3.64 10.89
C GLY A 27 11.95 5.16 10.95
N GLU A 28 12.42 5.77 12.03
CA GLU A 28 12.19 7.20 12.34
C GLU A 28 12.83 8.16 11.31
N ASN A 29 13.90 7.75 10.65
CA ASN A 29 14.60 8.55 9.63
C ASN A 29 14.25 8.09 8.21
N GLY A 30 13.14 7.39 8.06
CA GLY A 30 12.67 6.94 6.76
C GLY A 30 12.18 8.08 5.87
N PRO A 31 11.94 7.78 4.60
CA PRO A 31 11.39 8.76 3.67
C PRO A 31 9.96 9.14 4.06
N LEU A 32 9.52 10.32 3.65
CA LEU A 32 8.13 10.74 3.80
C LEU A 32 7.25 9.95 2.82
N LEU A 33 6.52 9.00 3.35
CA LEU A 33 5.65 8.09 2.61
C LEU A 33 4.20 8.27 3.06
N ALA A 34 3.29 8.31 2.12
CA ALA A 34 1.86 8.19 2.38
C ALA A 34 1.27 6.99 1.62
N ILE A 35 0.26 6.42 2.21
CA ILE A 35 -0.56 5.35 1.64
C ILE A 35 -1.98 5.85 1.57
N MET A 36 -2.56 5.79 0.38
CA MET A 36 -3.94 6.22 0.14
C MET A 36 -4.75 5.04 -0.36
N ASP A 37 -5.85 4.73 0.31
CA ASP A 37 -6.73 3.67 -0.15
C ASP A 37 -7.69 4.18 -1.23
N ARG A 38 -8.45 3.28 -1.82
CA ARG A 38 -9.42 3.64 -2.87
C ARG A 38 -10.66 4.36 -2.33
N SER A 39 -10.86 4.38 -1.03
CA SER A 39 -11.96 5.08 -0.37
C SER A 39 -11.61 6.52 -0.02
N GLY A 40 -10.37 6.95 -0.24
CA GLY A 40 -9.89 8.30 0.04
C GLY A 40 -9.26 8.46 1.42
N ASN A 41 -9.10 7.38 2.20
CA ASN A 41 -8.33 7.44 3.43
C ASN A 41 -6.84 7.56 3.11
N CYS A 42 -6.17 8.43 3.84
CA CYS A 42 -4.74 8.68 3.70
C CYS A 42 -4.04 8.51 5.05
N TRP A 43 -2.99 7.73 5.05
CA TRP A 43 -2.10 7.55 6.19
C TRP A 43 -0.69 7.94 5.76
N ALA A 44 0.01 8.68 6.59
CA ALA A 44 1.36 9.14 6.30
C ALA A 44 2.33 8.74 7.42
N SER A 45 3.60 8.54 7.06
CA SER A 45 4.67 8.23 8.01
C SER A 45 4.89 9.37 9.00
N ASP A 46 4.76 10.61 8.54
CA ASP A 46 4.69 11.83 9.33
C ASP A 46 3.54 12.69 8.79
N PRO A 47 2.37 12.70 9.46
CA PRO A 47 1.21 13.43 8.98
C PRO A 47 1.41 14.94 8.86
N GLU A 48 2.12 15.56 9.81
CA GLU A 48 2.36 17.01 9.78
C GLU A 48 3.26 17.39 8.60
N ALA A 49 4.36 16.66 8.42
CA ALA A 49 5.26 16.88 7.30
C ALA A 49 4.57 16.61 5.97
N PHE A 50 3.71 15.60 5.90
CA PHE A 50 2.94 15.29 4.69
C PHE A 50 1.99 16.44 4.34
N ASP A 51 1.23 16.97 5.29
CA ASP A 51 0.30 18.07 5.06
C ASP A 51 1.03 19.34 4.58
N GLN A 52 2.24 19.60 5.10
CA GLN A 52 3.06 20.75 4.68
C GLN A 52 3.69 20.56 3.29
N MET A 53 4.04 19.33 2.93
CA MET A 53 4.80 19.03 1.73
C MET A 53 3.94 18.48 0.59
N CYS A 54 2.70 18.12 0.85
CA CYS A 54 1.79 17.57 -0.14
C CYS A 54 1.60 18.55 -1.32
N PRO A 55 1.78 18.08 -2.57
CA PRO A 55 1.68 18.94 -3.76
C PRO A 55 0.23 19.15 -4.08
N GLY A 56 -0.70 19.41 -3.49
CA GLY A 56 -2.11 19.65 -3.82
C GLY A 56 -2.79 18.51 -4.60
N ASP A 57 -4.09 18.45 -4.48
CA ASP A 57 -4.92 17.35 -5.02
C ASP A 57 -4.81 17.20 -6.54
N THR A 58 -4.69 18.29 -7.27
CA THR A 58 -4.60 18.25 -8.74
C THR A 58 -3.35 17.52 -9.22
N VAL A 59 -2.20 17.74 -8.57
CA VAL A 59 -0.95 17.06 -8.93
C VAL A 59 -1.05 15.57 -8.61
N LEU A 60 -1.56 15.21 -7.45
CA LEU A 60 -1.77 13.81 -7.06
C LEU A 60 -2.73 13.10 -8.00
N GLN A 61 -3.85 13.71 -8.34
CA GLN A 61 -4.81 13.13 -9.30
C GLN A 61 -4.19 12.87 -10.67
N ASN A 62 -3.39 13.81 -11.17
CA ASN A 62 -2.67 13.61 -12.44
C ASN A 62 -1.68 12.46 -12.37
N LEU A 63 -0.97 12.31 -11.25
CA LEU A 63 -0.06 11.19 -11.04
C LEU A 63 -0.79 9.86 -10.95
N TRP A 64 -1.94 9.81 -10.29
CA TRP A 64 -2.75 8.59 -10.23
C TRP A 64 -3.29 8.17 -11.60
N VAL A 65 -3.72 9.11 -12.42
CA VAL A 65 -4.10 8.81 -13.82
C VAL A 65 -2.93 8.19 -14.58
N GLN A 66 -1.73 8.72 -14.43
CA GLN A 66 -0.54 8.16 -15.07
C GLN A 66 -0.24 6.73 -14.58
N VAL A 67 -0.36 6.48 -13.27
CA VAL A 67 -0.20 5.16 -12.68
C VAL A 67 -1.25 4.18 -13.21
N ASP A 68 -2.51 4.60 -13.26
CA ASP A 68 -3.61 3.78 -13.79
C ASP A 68 -3.43 3.47 -15.28
N ASP A 69 -2.78 4.36 -16.04
CA ASP A 69 -2.40 4.16 -17.44
C ASP A 69 -1.13 3.29 -17.60
N GLY A 70 -0.54 2.82 -16.53
CA GLY A 70 0.60 1.91 -16.55
C GLY A 70 1.97 2.56 -16.48
N LEU A 71 2.04 3.87 -16.22
CA LEU A 71 3.29 4.59 -15.97
C LEU A 71 3.67 4.48 -14.49
N GLU A 72 4.42 3.47 -14.13
CA GLU A 72 4.87 3.24 -12.76
C GLU A 72 6.39 3.20 -12.65
N PRO A 73 6.98 3.94 -11.71
CA PRO A 73 6.37 4.98 -10.90
C PRO A 73 6.08 6.25 -11.71
N ALA A 74 4.95 6.91 -11.43
CA ALA A 74 4.70 8.25 -11.96
C ALA A 74 5.40 9.29 -11.08
N VAL A 75 6.09 10.23 -11.71
CA VAL A 75 6.94 11.19 -11.00
C VAL A 75 6.59 12.61 -11.44
N ALA A 76 6.48 13.52 -10.48
CA ALA A 76 6.35 14.96 -10.72
C ALA A 76 7.34 15.73 -9.85
N GLN A 77 7.85 16.82 -10.41
CA GLN A 77 8.62 17.81 -9.65
C GLN A 77 7.76 19.04 -9.42
N VAL A 78 7.61 19.43 -8.16
CA VAL A 78 6.81 20.58 -7.74
C VAL A 78 7.68 21.48 -6.86
N GLY A 79 8.20 22.55 -7.43
CA GLY A 79 9.14 23.43 -6.75
C GLY A 79 10.44 22.72 -6.40
N ASP A 80 10.77 22.69 -5.11
CA ASP A 80 11.93 22.01 -4.53
C ASP A 80 11.65 20.57 -4.07
N LYS A 81 10.50 20.01 -4.48
CA LYS A 81 10.04 18.70 -4.07
C LYS A 81 9.87 17.79 -5.28
N SER A 82 10.16 16.52 -5.07
CA SER A 82 9.86 15.46 -6.03
C SER A 82 8.88 14.48 -5.42
N VAL A 83 7.86 14.14 -6.18
CA VAL A 83 6.80 13.23 -5.77
C VAL A 83 6.79 12.03 -6.71
N ALA A 84 6.88 10.84 -6.15
CA ALA A 84 6.72 9.60 -6.90
C ALA A 84 5.49 8.85 -6.39
N THR A 85 4.73 8.28 -7.29
CA THR A 85 3.56 7.48 -6.95
C THR A 85 3.60 6.15 -7.68
N ALA A 86 3.07 5.12 -7.01
CA ALA A 86 2.86 3.81 -7.58
C ALA A 86 1.55 3.23 -7.05
N GLN A 87 1.02 2.24 -7.75
CA GLN A 87 -0.14 1.50 -7.30
C GLN A 87 0.25 0.50 -6.21
N LEU A 88 -0.55 0.41 -5.17
CA LEU A 88 -0.46 -0.67 -4.19
C LEU A 88 -1.51 -1.73 -4.55
N ALA A 89 -1.06 -2.81 -5.14
CA ALA A 89 -1.91 -3.90 -5.55
C ALA A 89 -1.32 -5.26 -5.18
N THR A 90 -2.20 -6.21 -4.94
CA THR A 90 -1.90 -7.63 -4.82
C THR A 90 -2.31 -8.35 -6.11
N GLU A 91 -2.22 -9.68 -6.13
CA GLU A 91 -2.69 -10.46 -7.28
C GLU A 91 -4.20 -10.33 -7.53
N HIS A 92 -4.97 -10.09 -6.48
CA HIS A 92 -6.44 -10.10 -6.55
C HIS A 92 -7.08 -8.75 -6.24
N THR A 93 -6.32 -7.80 -5.67
CA THR A 93 -6.91 -6.57 -5.14
C THR A 93 -6.05 -5.35 -5.45
N ASN A 94 -6.65 -4.32 -6.00
CA ASN A 94 -6.08 -2.99 -6.04
C ASN A 94 -6.42 -2.25 -4.75
N CYS A 95 -5.42 -2.06 -3.88
CA CYS A 95 -5.60 -1.50 -2.55
C CYS A 95 -5.57 0.03 -2.55
N GLY A 96 -4.92 0.66 -3.51
CA GLY A 96 -4.77 2.11 -3.58
C GLY A 96 -3.43 2.55 -4.15
N TYR A 97 -2.88 3.61 -3.60
CA TYR A 97 -1.66 4.27 -4.09
C TYR A 97 -0.64 4.50 -2.99
N LEU A 98 0.62 4.44 -3.39
CA LEU A 98 1.77 4.86 -2.59
C LEU A 98 2.24 6.23 -3.08
N VAL A 99 2.54 7.14 -2.17
CA VAL A 99 3.04 8.48 -2.47
C VAL A 99 4.32 8.70 -1.68
N LEU A 100 5.43 8.87 -2.38
CA LEU A 100 6.74 9.18 -1.82
C LEU A 100 7.08 10.64 -2.10
N ILE A 101 7.37 11.42 -1.06
CA ILE A 101 7.77 12.82 -1.18
C ILE A 101 9.23 12.96 -0.76
N LEU A 102 10.02 13.52 -1.65
CA LEU A 102 11.43 13.85 -1.42
C LEU A 102 11.62 15.36 -1.51
N ALA A 103 12.05 15.96 -0.40
CA ALA A 103 12.45 17.36 -0.37
C ALA A 103 13.92 17.47 -0.71
N HIS A 104 14.25 18.17 -1.79
CA HIS A 104 15.63 18.40 -2.18
C HIS A 104 15.83 19.86 -2.52
N ARG A 105 16.90 20.46 -2.00
CA ARG A 105 17.27 21.83 -2.36
C ARG A 105 17.84 21.92 -3.79
N ASP A 106 18.40 20.81 -4.33
CA ASP A 106 19.13 20.81 -5.61
C ASP A 106 18.95 19.50 -6.41
N ALA A 107 17.94 18.68 -6.14
CA ALA A 107 17.90 17.35 -6.73
C ALA A 107 16.92 17.26 -7.90
N GLN A 108 17.49 17.06 -9.05
CA GLN A 108 16.80 16.37 -10.14
C GLN A 108 16.64 14.89 -9.79
N TRP A 109 15.53 14.29 -10.18
CA TRP A 109 15.38 12.85 -10.13
C TRP A 109 16.50 12.20 -10.95
N THR A 110 17.43 11.56 -10.26
CA THR A 110 18.47 10.76 -10.90
C THR A 110 17.94 9.35 -11.13
N GLN A 111 18.54 8.63 -12.05
CA GLN A 111 18.20 7.21 -12.26
C GLN A 111 18.38 6.40 -10.96
N ALA A 112 19.36 6.72 -10.15
CA ALA A 112 19.56 6.07 -8.86
C ALA A 112 18.40 6.32 -7.88
N THR A 113 17.88 7.54 -7.82
CA THR A 113 16.71 7.88 -6.99
C THR A 113 15.46 7.16 -7.48
N MET A 114 15.26 7.09 -8.78
CA MET A 114 14.17 6.31 -9.38
C MET A 114 14.25 4.83 -8.98
N ASN A 115 15.41 4.22 -9.12
CA ASN A 115 15.62 2.82 -8.77
C ASN A 115 15.36 2.54 -7.28
N LEU A 116 15.74 3.47 -6.40
CA LEU A 116 15.43 3.37 -4.97
C LEU A 116 13.93 3.49 -4.68
N ALA A 117 13.23 4.41 -5.36
CA ALA A 117 11.78 4.55 -5.23
C ALA A 117 11.06 3.28 -5.70
N GLU A 118 11.44 2.73 -6.84
CA GLU A 118 10.90 1.47 -7.36
C GLU A 118 11.15 0.30 -6.39
N ALA A 119 12.37 0.21 -5.83
CA ALA A 119 12.69 -0.82 -4.85
C ALA A 119 11.83 -0.69 -3.59
N LEU A 120 11.63 0.51 -3.07
CA LEU A 120 10.78 0.76 -1.92
C LEU A 120 9.32 0.38 -2.19
N PHE A 121 8.77 0.80 -3.32
CA PHE A 121 7.41 0.46 -3.71
C PHE A 121 7.22 -1.05 -3.87
N SER A 122 8.21 -1.72 -4.45
CA SER A 122 8.20 -3.19 -4.59
C SER A 122 8.23 -3.90 -3.24
N GLN A 123 8.98 -3.40 -2.26
CA GLN A 123 9.01 -3.94 -0.90
C GLN A 123 7.65 -3.80 -0.20
N ILE A 124 7.01 -2.66 -0.35
CA ILE A 124 5.68 -2.40 0.23
C ILE A 124 4.62 -3.29 -0.43
N ALA A 125 4.66 -3.43 -1.75
CA ALA A 125 3.78 -4.33 -2.49
C ALA A 125 3.96 -5.80 -2.05
N LEU A 126 5.19 -6.22 -1.76
CA LEU A 126 5.47 -7.54 -1.21
C LEU A 126 4.80 -7.74 0.15
N VAL A 127 4.84 -6.75 1.04
CA VAL A 127 4.15 -6.81 2.34
C VAL A 127 2.65 -7.01 2.15
N ALA A 128 2.02 -6.27 1.25
CA ALA A 128 0.60 -6.43 0.95
C ALA A 128 0.26 -7.84 0.43
N ARG A 129 1.08 -8.39 -0.46
CA ARG A 129 0.92 -9.77 -0.96
C ARG A 129 1.07 -10.82 0.15
N LEU A 130 2.02 -10.63 1.06
CA LEU A 130 2.20 -11.54 2.20
C LEU A 130 1.00 -11.51 3.14
N ILE A 131 0.40 -10.34 3.39
CA ILE A 131 -0.81 -10.21 4.18
C ILE A 131 -1.97 -10.96 3.50
N GLU A 132 -2.17 -10.77 2.20
CA GLU A 132 -3.20 -11.48 1.44
C GLU A 132 -3.00 -13.00 1.51
N THR A 133 -1.79 -13.49 1.25
CA THR A 133 -1.46 -14.91 1.27
C THR A 133 -1.66 -15.52 2.66
N THR A 134 -1.24 -14.84 3.72
CA THR A 134 -1.40 -15.30 5.11
C THR A 134 -2.89 -15.39 5.48
N SER A 135 -3.68 -14.43 5.04
CA SER A 135 -5.14 -14.41 5.27
C SER A 135 -5.83 -15.58 4.57
N LEU A 136 -5.47 -15.86 3.33
CA LEU A 136 -5.99 -16.99 2.56
C LEU A 136 -5.63 -18.34 3.20
N LEU A 137 -4.38 -18.50 3.67
CA LEU A 137 -3.94 -19.71 4.36
C LEU A 137 -4.68 -19.91 5.68
N SER A 138 -4.88 -18.86 6.46
CA SER A 138 -5.64 -18.93 7.71
C SER A 138 -7.08 -19.37 7.47
N ASP A 139 -7.76 -18.82 6.46
CA ASP A 139 -9.11 -19.22 6.10
C ASP A 139 -9.17 -20.69 5.66
N THR A 140 -8.23 -21.14 4.86
CA THR A 140 -8.14 -22.53 4.42
C THR A 140 -7.96 -23.48 5.62
N GLN A 141 -7.13 -23.12 6.59
CA GLN A 141 -6.95 -23.91 7.81
C GLN A 141 -8.25 -23.99 8.63
N VAL A 142 -8.93 -22.88 8.84
CA VAL A 142 -10.20 -22.84 9.58
C VAL A 142 -11.25 -23.73 8.90
N ARG A 143 -11.35 -23.71 7.59
CA ARG A 143 -12.27 -24.59 6.84
C ARG A 143 -11.91 -26.06 6.98
N CYS A 144 -10.64 -26.41 6.94
CA CYS A 144 -10.20 -27.79 7.16
C CYS A 144 -10.57 -28.28 8.55
N TYR A 145 -10.31 -27.51 9.60
CA TYR A 145 -10.69 -27.87 10.97
C TYR A 145 -12.19 -27.99 11.14
N SER A 146 -12.99 -27.14 10.52
CA SER A 146 -14.46 -27.23 10.56
C SER A 146 -14.98 -28.47 9.85
N ALA A 147 -14.34 -28.91 8.76
CA ALA A 147 -14.71 -30.10 8.02
C ALA A 147 -14.39 -31.39 8.81
N TYR A 148 -13.33 -31.41 9.61
CA TYR A 148 -12.96 -32.56 10.44
C TYR A 148 -13.71 -32.61 11.80
N GLY A 149 -14.19 -31.46 12.29
CA GLY A 149 -14.91 -31.37 13.57
C GLY A 149 -16.34 -31.87 13.55
N THR A 150 -16.91 -32.17 12.41
CA THR A 150 -18.32 -32.69 12.27
C THR A 150 -18.41 -34.22 12.18
N SER A 151 -17.30 -34.95 12.27
CA SER A 151 -17.26 -36.38 12.05
C SER A 151 -17.37 -37.26 13.30
N ASP A 152 -17.40 -36.67 14.51
CA ASP A 152 -17.51 -37.39 15.78
C ASP A 152 -18.83 -37.04 16.54
N ALA A 153 -19.96 -37.39 15.93
CA ALA A 153 -21.15 -37.61 16.72
C ALA A 153 -21.25 -39.13 16.98
N PRO A 154 -21.18 -39.59 18.25
CA PRO A 154 -21.43 -40.98 18.54
C PRO A 154 -22.88 -41.30 18.23
N ALA A 155 -23.07 -42.24 17.31
CA ALA A 155 -24.36 -42.84 17.09
C ALA A 155 -24.72 -43.66 18.33
N ASN A 156 -25.79 -43.27 19.03
CA ASN A 156 -26.55 -44.10 19.97
C ASN A 156 -27.77 -44.64 19.28
#